data_e63900381811329797a5fd6f925be2ae
#
_entry.id   e63900381811329797a5fd6f925be2ae
#
_cell.length_a   1.000
_cell.length_b   1.000
_cell.length_c   1.000
_cell.angle_alpha   90.00
_cell.angle_beta   90.00
_cell.angle_gamma   90.00
#
_symmetry.space_group_name_H-M   'P 1'
#
loop_
_entity.id
_entity.type
_entity.pdbx_description
1 polymer ?
#
loop_
_entity_poly.entity_id
_entity_poly.type
_entity_poly.pdbx_seq_one_letter_code
_entity_poly.pdbx_strand_id
1 'polypeptide(L)'
;MYNRLNARLSGEDKSRNPVTLIWDEYIANILALANEDKKKAAVVMNKVSEILLMGRSKSVRLIVSCQRPDAVAFPVGSRLNYGVVVVLGAFVRSVYDMLMPDHIEQVKGREFGLGEGTVLLQGSQLHFIKVPKTSNVEELCKGALS
;
A
#
# COMPACT_ATOMS: atom_id res chain seq x y z
N MET A 1 10.03 2.70 -12.49
CA MET A 1 8.58 2.52 -12.46
C MET A 1 7.82 3.75 -12.95
N TYR A 2 7.99 4.92 -12.36
CA TYR A 2 7.29 6.14 -12.77
C TYR A 2 7.51 6.50 -14.26
N ASN A 3 8.71 6.38 -14.77
CA ASN A 3 8.99 6.59 -16.20
C ASN A 3 8.21 5.62 -17.09
N ARG A 4 7.99 4.38 -16.64
CA ARG A 4 7.17 3.42 -17.38
C ARG A 4 5.68 3.79 -17.37
N LEU A 5 5.18 4.33 -16.27
CA LEU A 5 3.81 4.87 -16.23
C LEU A 5 3.66 5.99 -17.27
N ASN A 6 4.59 6.94 -17.30
CA ASN A 6 4.56 8.05 -18.25
C ASN A 6 4.63 7.58 -19.70
N ALA A 7 5.53 6.65 -20.03
CA ALA A 7 5.62 6.07 -21.37
C ALA A 7 4.33 5.37 -21.81
N ARG A 8 3.60 4.76 -20.86
CA ARG A 8 2.28 4.16 -21.13
C ARG A 8 1.16 5.17 -21.22
N LEU A 9 1.26 6.29 -20.51
CA LEU A 9 0.30 7.39 -20.60
C LEU A 9 0.45 8.12 -21.94
N SER A 10 1.69 8.37 -22.39
CA SER A 10 1.98 9.00 -23.70
C SER A 10 1.73 8.08 -24.90
N GLY A 11 1.58 6.76 -24.66
CA GLY A 11 1.41 5.79 -25.75
C GLY A 11 2.71 5.26 -26.36
N GLU A 12 3.87 5.69 -25.85
CA GLU A 12 5.19 5.19 -26.26
C GLU A 12 5.38 3.71 -25.89
N ASP A 13 4.97 3.32 -24.66
CA ASP A 13 4.93 1.92 -24.23
C ASP A 13 3.50 1.40 -24.33
N LYS A 14 3.23 0.55 -25.33
CA LYS A 14 1.93 -0.11 -25.53
C LYS A 14 1.82 -1.44 -24.76
N SER A 15 2.86 -1.87 -24.08
CA SER A 15 2.86 -3.10 -23.30
C SER A 15 1.84 -3.04 -22.17
N ARG A 16 1.11 -4.14 -21.98
CA ARG A 16 0.19 -4.33 -20.86
C ARG A 16 0.72 -5.30 -19.80
N ASN A 17 1.96 -5.76 -19.95
CA ASN A 17 2.59 -6.61 -18.93
C ASN A 17 2.62 -5.87 -17.58
N PRO A 18 2.14 -6.49 -16.49
CA PRO A 18 2.11 -5.82 -15.20
C PRO A 18 3.52 -5.49 -14.71
N VAL A 19 3.67 -4.28 -14.20
CA VAL A 19 4.90 -3.83 -13.52
C VAL A 19 4.52 -3.48 -12.09
N THR A 20 5.12 -4.17 -11.14
CA THR A 20 4.86 -3.96 -9.72
C THR A 20 6.12 -3.44 -9.02
N LEU A 21 5.99 -2.35 -8.29
CA LEU A 21 6.98 -1.89 -7.32
C LEU A 21 6.53 -2.39 -5.95
N ILE A 22 7.42 -3.07 -5.26
CA ILE A 22 7.28 -3.38 -3.84
C ILE A 22 8.22 -2.45 -3.10
N TRP A 23 7.67 -1.63 -2.21
CA TRP A 23 8.44 -0.67 -1.43
C TRP A 23 8.23 -0.93 0.06
N ASP A 24 9.20 -1.59 0.64
CA ASP A 24 9.21 -1.89 2.07
C ASP A 24 9.64 -0.67 2.87
N GLU A 25 9.08 -0.52 4.07
CA GLU A 25 9.34 0.62 4.97
C GLU A 25 9.18 2.00 4.28
N TYR A 26 8.15 2.12 3.43
CA TYR A 26 7.89 3.32 2.63
C TYR A 26 7.95 4.60 3.45
N ILE A 27 7.30 4.62 4.63
CA ILE A 27 7.20 5.82 5.47
C ILE A 27 8.55 6.22 6.02
N ALA A 28 9.32 5.26 6.55
CA ALA A 28 10.65 5.52 7.08
C ALA A 28 11.56 6.15 5.99
N ASN A 29 11.49 5.62 4.79
CA ASN A 29 12.24 6.15 3.64
C ASN A 29 11.79 7.57 3.25
N ILE A 30 10.48 7.86 3.25
CA ILE A 30 9.97 9.21 2.93
C ILE A 30 10.37 10.21 4.03
N LEU A 31 10.27 9.84 5.31
CA LEU A 31 10.66 10.71 6.41
C LEU A 31 12.17 10.99 6.40
N ALA A 32 13.01 9.99 6.16
CA ALA A 32 14.44 10.17 6.00
C ALA A 32 14.76 11.16 4.86
N LEU A 33 14.14 10.95 3.70
CA LEU A 33 14.29 11.85 2.57
C LEU A 33 13.80 13.28 2.87
N ALA A 34 12.70 13.43 3.61
CA ALA A 34 12.16 14.73 3.99
C ALA A 34 13.06 15.49 4.97
N ASN A 35 13.80 14.77 5.81
CA ASN A 35 14.81 15.37 6.70
C ASN A 35 16.02 15.90 5.92
N GLU A 36 16.39 15.24 4.83
CA GLU A 36 17.48 15.67 3.96
C GLU A 36 17.03 16.77 2.99
N ASP A 37 15.91 16.55 2.29
CA ASP A 37 15.39 17.47 1.27
C ASP A 37 13.86 17.32 1.14
N LYS A 38 13.14 18.25 1.77
CA LYS A 38 11.67 18.30 1.73
C LYS A 38 11.10 18.40 0.32
N LYS A 39 11.80 19.08 -0.61
CA LYS A 39 11.32 19.23 -1.99
C LYS A 39 11.40 17.91 -2.74
N LYS A 40 12.49 17.17 -2.57
CA LYS A 40 12.63 15.82 -3.16
C LYS A 40 11.58 14.86 -2.59
N ALA A 41 11.34 14.87 -1.28
CA ALA A 41 10.32 14.05 -0.67
C ALA A 41 8.93 14.34 -1.25
N ALA A 42 8.57 15.62 -1.40
CA ALA A 42 7.31 16.03 -2.01
C ALA A 42 7.19 15.54 -3.47
N VAL A 43 8.24 15.64 -4.26
CA VAL A 43 8.26 15.12 -5.64
C VAL A 43 8.04 13.61 -5.67
N VAL A 44 8.68 12.85 -4.77
CA VAL A 44 8.50 11.39 -4.68
C VAL A 44 7.06 11.05 -4.29
N MET A 45 6.50 11.70 -3.27
CA MET A 45 5.12 11.49 -2.83
C MET A 45 4.10 11.80 -3.94
N ASN A 46 4.32 12.86 -4.72
CA ASN A 46 3.47 13.18 -5.87
C ASN A 46 3.51 12.07 -6.94
N LYS A 47 4.71 11.55 -7.25
CA LYS A 47 4.87 10.41 -8.18
C LYS A 47 4.16 9.14 -7.67
N VAL A 48 4.21 8.88 -6.38
CA VAL A 48 3.47 7.77 -5.74
C VAL A 48 1.97 7.98 -5.91
N SER A 49 1.47 9.19 -5.65
CA SER A 49 0.06 9.53 -5.82
C SER A 49 -0.43 9.37 -7.25
N GLU A 50 0.37 9.77 -8.25
CA GLU A 50 0.06 9.57 -9.67
C GLU A 50 0.01 8.08 -10.04
N ILE A 51 0.91 7.26 -9.50
CA ILE A 51 0.87 5.80 -9.71
C ILE A 51 -0.41 5.20 -9.12
N LEU A 52 -0.82 5.63 -7.93
CA LEU A 52 -2.04 5.15 -7.30
C LEU A 52 -3.30 5.54 -8.08
N LEU A 53 -3.33 6.76 -8.63
CA LEU A 53 -4.46 7.28 -9.40
C LEU A 53 -4.58 6.63 -10.79
N MET A 54 -3.48 6.50 -11.51
CA MET A 54 -3.49 6.18 -12.95
C MET A 54 -2.91 4.81 -13.26
N GLY A 55 -2.14 4.22 -12.35
CA GLY A 55 -1.37 3.00 -12.60
C GLY A 55 -2.24 1.80 -12.94
N ARG A 56 -3.42 1.68 -12.30
CA ARG A 56 -4.34 0.56 -12.53
C ARG A 56 -4.69 0.36 -14.01
N SER A 57 -5.06 1.42 -14.71
CA SER A 57 -5.43 1.37 -16.13
C SER A 57 -4.25 1.06 -17.05
N LYS A 58 -3.03 1.25 -16.55
CA LYS A 58 -1.77 1.08 -17.28
C LYS A 58 -0.97 -0.15 -16.84
N SER A 59 -1.57 -1.03 -16.05
CA SER A 59 -0.93 -2.23 -15.48
C SER A 59 0.36 -1.91 -14.69
N VAL A 60 0.38 -0.76 -14.03
CA VAL A 60 1.45 -0.33 -13.11
C VAL A 60 0.91 -0.39 -11.69
N ARG A 61 1.55 -1.18 -10.84
CA ARG A 61 1.07 -1.49 -9.49
C ARG A 61 2.09 -1.07 -8.45
N LEU A 62 1.61 -0.65 -7.28
CA LEU A 62 2.44 -0.31 -6.13
C LEU A 62 1.97 -1.10 -4.92
N ILE A 63 2.91 -1.73 -4.24
CA ILE A 63 2.72 -2.35 -2.92
C ILE A 63 3.65 -1.61 -1.97
N VAL A 64 3.11 -1.04 -0.92
CA VAL A 64 3.89 -0.41 0.15
C VAL A 64 3.64 -1.12 1.47
N SER A 65 4.68 -1.32 2.24
CA SER A 65 4.58 -1.74 3.63
C SER A 65 5.11 -0.66 4.57
N CYS A 66 4.62 -0.64 5.78
CA CYS A 66 5.11 0.23 6.85
C CYS A 66 4.67 -0.33 8.20
N GLN A 67 5.47 -0.07 9.24
CA GLN A 67 5.12 -0.46 10.61
C GLN A 67 4.03 0.45 11.20
N ARG A 68 4.11 1.74 10.93
CA ARG A 68 3.11 2.72 11.36
C ARG A 68 2.79 3.68 10.22
N PRO A 69 1.53 3.75 9.79
CA PRO A 69 1.14 4.72 8.79
C PRO A 69 1.25 6.14 9.37
N ASP A 70 1.72 7.08 8.56
CA ASP A 70 1.82 8.49 8.90
C ASP A 70 1.14 9.33 7.81
N ALA A 71 0.31 10.28 8.23
CA ALA A 71 -0.42 11.15 7.31
C ALA A 71 0.50 12.00 6.42
N VAL A 72 1.71 12.31 6.90
CA VAL A 72 2.70 13.08 6.13
C VAL A 72 3.15 12.33 4.89
N ALA A 73 3.31 11.01 4.97
CA ALA A 73 3.76 10.19 3.86
C ALA A 73 2.61 9.75 2.91
N PHE A 74 1.36 9.92 3.34
CA PHE A 74 0.17 9.63 2.54
C PHE A 74 -0.63 10.92 2.29
N PRO A 75 -0.37 11.66 1.21
CA PRO A 75 -1.10 12.88 0.89
C PRO A 75 -2.62 12.69 0.91
N VAL A 76 -3.34 13.74 1.30
CA VAL A 76 -4.81 13.72 1.36
C VAL A 76 -5.39 13.29 0.00
N GLY A 77 -6.29 12.32 0.03
CA GLY A 77 -6.90 11.74 -1.18
C GLY A 77 -6.15 10.55 -1.79
N SER A 78 -4.84 10.41 -1.61
CA SER A 78 -4.11 9.23 -2.13
C SER A 78 -4.50 7.94 -1.43
N ARG A 79 -4.90 8.02 -0.17
CA ARG A 79 -5.32 6.86 0.65
C ARG A 79 -6.53 6.13 0.07
N LEU A 80 -7.47 6.85 -0.51
CA LEU A 80 -8.67 6.30 -1.14
C LEU A 80 -8.37 5.52 -2.45
N ASN A 81 -7.17 5.70 -2.99
CA ASN A 81 -6.77 5.04 -4.24
C ASN A 81 -6.07 3.71 -4.03
N TYR A 82 -5.83 3.29 -2.77
CA TYR A 82 -5.39 1.94 -2.49
C TYR A 82 -6.56 0.97 -2.67
N GLY A 83 -6.44 0.07 -3.64
CA GLY A 83 -7.45 -0.96 -3.89
C GLY A 83 -7.51 -2.02 -2.80
N VAL A 84 -6.41 -2.19 -2.07
CA VAL A 84 -6.30 -3.13 -0.94
C VAL A 84 -5.51 -2.45 0.17
N VAL A 85 -6.07 -2.43 1.38
CA VAL A 85 -5.38 -1.98 2.60
C VAL A 85 -5.42 -3.12 3.60
N VAL A 86 -4.27 -3.53 4.11
CA VAL A 86 -4.13 -4.62 5.10
C VAL A 86 -3.55 -4.04 6.37
N VAL A 87 -4.20 -4.29 7.50
CA VAL A 87 -3.70 -3.97 8.84
C VAL A 87 -3.59 -5.26 9.63
N LEU A 88 -2.38 -5.60 10.07
CA LEU A 88 -2.09 -6.79 10.87
C LEU A 88 -1.75 -6.41 12.30
N GLY A 89 -2.15 -7.26 13.25
CA GLY A 89 -1.84 -7.09 14.67
C GLY A 89 -2.91 -6.31 15.43
N ALA A 90 -2.57 -5.88 16.64
CA ALA A 90 -3.50 -5.27 17.59
C ALA A 90 -4.19 -4.03 17.04
N PHE A 91 -5.45 -3.84 17.45
CA PHE A 91 -6.19 -2.64 17.11
C PHE A 91 -5.52 -1.39 17.70
N VAL A 92 -5.12 -0.49 16.82
CA VAL A 92 -4.62 0.85 17.19
C VAL A 92 -5.54 1.88 16.55
N ARG A 93 -6.31 2.59 17.35
CA ARG A 93 -7.36 3.51 16.88
C ARG A 93 -6.83 4.51 15.83
N SER A 94 -5.69 5.15 16.08
CA SER A 94 -5.12 6.14 15.17
C SER A 94 -4.77 5.57 13.77
N VAL A 95 -4.43 4.28 13.69
CA VAL A 95 -4.18 3.58 12.44
C VAL A 95 -5.48 3.41 11.66
N TYR A 96 -6.54 2.98 12.33
CA TYR A 96 -7.86 2.79 11.71
C TYR A 96 -8.54 4.11 11.36
N ASP A 97 -8.45 5.15 12.21
CA ASP A 97 -8.90 6.52 11.91
C ASP A 97 -8.28 7.04 10.61
N MET A 98 -7.03 6.66 10.34
CA MET A 98 -6.34 7.10 9.16
C MET A 98 -6.62 6.23 7.93
N LEU A 99 -6.67 4.91 8.07
CA LEU A 99 -6.73 3.98 6.93
C LEU A 99 -8.14 3.49 6.61
N MET A 100 -9.01 3.38 7.63
CA MET A 100 -10.32 2.76 7.53
C MET A 100 -11.35 3.48 8.43
N PRO A 101 -11.51 4.82 8.33
CA PRO A 101 -12.32 5.60 9.29
C PRO A 101 -13.77 5.13 9.36
N ASP A 102 -14.36 4.74 8.23
CA ASP A 102 -15.77 4.30 8.16
C ASP A 102 -16.02 2.91 8.76
N HIS A 103 -14.95 2.19 9.12
CA HIS A 103 -15.03 0.81 9.60
C HIS A 103 -14.58 0.64 11.07
N ILE A 104 -14.31 1.73 11.78
CA ILE A 104 -13.79 1.69 13.17
C ILE A 104 -14.71 0.90 14.09
N GLU A 105 -15.99 1.14 14.05
CA GLU A 105 -16.95 0.49 14.94
C GLU A 105 -17.07 -1.04 14.70
N GLN A 106 -16.72 -1.51 13.51
CA GLN A 106 -16.69 -2.94 13.18
C GLN A 106 -15.47 -3.65 13.77
N VAL A 107 -14.40 -2.90 14.02
CA VAL A 107 -13.10 -3.43 14.50
C VAL A 107 -12.87 -3.17 15.98
N LYS A 108 -13.48 -2.10 16.52
CA LYS A 108 -13.36 -1.70 17.92
C LYS A 108 -13.76 -2.83 18.87
N GLY A 109 -12.90 -3.07 19.87
CA GLY A 109 -13.10 -4.14 20.86
C GLY A 109 -12.73 -5.54 20.38
N ARG A 110 -12.22 -5.70 19.16
CA ARG A 110 -11.65 -6.97 18.71
C ARG A 110 -10.20 -7.11 19.14
N GLU A 111 -9.86 -8.30 19.57
CA GLU A 111 -8.48 -8.69 19.81
C GLU A 111 -7.96 -9.48 18.61
N PHE A 112 -6.79 -9.12 18.13
CA PHE A 112 -6.13 -9.80 17.03
C PHE A 112 -4.86 -10.47 17.54
N GLY A 113 -4.75 -11.75 17.28
CA GLY A 113 -3.54 -12.54 17.55
C GLY A 113 -2.45 -12.32 16.48
N LEU A 114 -1.37 -13.06 16.63
CA LEU A 114 -0.27 -13.04 15.67
C LEU A 114 -0.76 -13.45 14.27
N GLY A 115 -0.50 -12.63 13.28
CA GLY A 115 -0.91 -12.84 11.89
C GLY A 115 -2.40 -12.60 11.63
N GLU A 116 -3.17 -12.16 12.62
CA GLU A 116 -4.57 -11.77 12.44
C GLU A 116 -4.68 -10.27 12.19
N GLY A 117 -5.75 -9.86 11.53
CA GLY A 117 -5.99 -8.46 11.21
C GLY A 117 -7.18 -8.25 10.30
N THR A 118 -7.14 -7.13 9.59
CA THR A 118 -8.21 -6.72 8.67
C THR A 118 -7.67 -6.46 7.28
N VAL A 119 -8.51 -6.68 6.28
CA VAL A 119 -8.29 -6.22 4.91
C VAL A 119 -9.49 -5.41 4.45
N LEU A 120 -9.23 -4.24 3.90
CA LEU A 120 -10.23 -3.40 3.25
C LEU A 120 -10.02 -3.48 1.74
N LEU A 121 -11.04 -3.92 1.03
CA LEU A 121 -11.05 -4.02 -0.43
C LEU A 121 -11.86 -2.88 -1.02
N GLN A 122 -11.26 -2.16 -1.96
CA GLN A 122 -11.88 -1.06 -2.71
C GLN A 122 -12.57 0.00 -1.84
N GLY A 123 -12.04 0.24 -0.64
CA GLY A 123 -12.53 1.23 0.32
C GLY A 123 -13.85 0.90 1.02
N SER A 124 -14.50 -0.22 0.70
CA SER A 124 -15.86 -0.51 1.20
C SER A 124 -16.05 -1.90 1.83
N GLN A 125 -15.27 -2.88 1.42
CA GLN A 125 -15.45 -4.27 1.87
C GLN A 125 -14.40 -4.61 2.92
N LEU A 126 -14.79 -4.57 4.20
CA LEU A 126 -13.94 -4.97 5.31
C LEU A 126 -14.07 -6.47 5.57
N HIS A 127 -12.93 -7.15 5.64
CA HIS A 127 -12.85 -8.55 6.01
C HIS A 127 -11.85 -8.72 7.15
N PHE A 128 -12.09 -9.74 7.99
CA PHE A 128 -11.13 -10.19 9.00
C PHE A 128 -10.30 -11.31 8.40
N ILE A 129 -9.00 -11.24 8.57
CA ILE A 129 -8.07 -12.18 7.97
C ILE A 129 -7.15 -12.80 9.00
N LYS A 130 -6.67 -13.99 8.67
CA LYS A 130 -5.59 -14.68 9.35
C LYS A 130 -4.57 -15.11 8.30
N VAL A 131 -3.36 -14.59 8.44
CA VAL A 131 -2.24 -14.96 7.55
C VAL A 131 -1.76 -16.35 7.95
N PRO A 132 -1.66 -17.31 7.02
CA PRO A 132 -1.16 -18.63 7.33
C PRO A 132 0.30 -18.56 7.79
N LYS A 133 0.65 -19.38 8.79
CA LYS A 133 2.04 -19.53 9.22
C LYS A 133 2.80 -20.27 8.13
N THR A 134 3.78 -19.63 7.52
CA THR A 134 4.60 -20.22 6.48
C THR A 134 5.91 -20.74 7.07
N SER A 135 6.15 -22.03 6.94
CA SER A 135 7.39 -22.66 7.36
C SER A 135 8.47 -22.63 6.29
N ASN A 136 8.10 -22.47 5.03
CA ASN A 136 9.03 -22.51 3.90
C ASN A 136 8.65 -21.46 2.83
N VAL A 137 9.29 -20.29 2.90
CA VAL A 137 9.08 -19.19 1.94
C VAL A 137 9.55 -19.56 0.54
N GLU A 138 10.61 -20.36 0.40
CA GLU A 138 11.14 -20.78 -0.90
C GLU A 138 10.15 -21.65 -1.67
N GLU A 139 9.41 -22.51 -0.98
CA GLU A 139 8.40 -23.38 -1.59
C GLU A 139 7.20 -22.57 -2.10
N LEU A 140 6.78 -21.56 -1.32
CA LEU A 140 5.75 -20.61 -1.78
C LEU A 140 6.20 -19.84 -3.02
N CYS A 141 7.44 -19.37 -3.06
CA CYS A 141 7.96 -18.65 -4.22
C CYS A 141 8.01 -19.53 -5.48
N LYS A 142 8.35 -20.81 -5.35
CA LYS A 142 8.33 -21.76 -6.47
C LYS A 142 6.91 -22.01 -6.99
N GLY A 143 5.93 -22.17 -6.10
CA GLY A 143 4.52 -22.36 -6.47
C GLY A 143 3.85 -21.12 -7.09
N ALA A 144 4.36 -19.92 -6.80
CA ALA A 144 3.84 -18.68 -7.37
C ALA A 144 4.37 -18.36 -8.78
N LEU A 145 5.41 -19.08 -9.23
CA LEU A 145 6.06 -18.90 -10.54
C LEU A 145 5.69 -20.01 -11.54
N SER A 146 4.96 -21.01 -11.10
CA SER A 146 4.39 -22.09 -11.92
C SER A 146 2.96 -21.75 -12.34
#